data_4c96f45bd4229cffb70a061f01be9a0f
#
_entry.id   4c96f45bd4229cffb70a061f01be9a0f
#
_cell.length_a   1.000
_cell.length_b   1.000
_cell.length_c   1.000
_cell.angle_alpha   90.00
_cell.angle_beta   90.00
_cell.angle_gamma   90.00
#
_symmetry.space_group_name_H-M   'P 1'
#
loop_
_entity.id
_entity.type
_entity.pdbx_description
1 polymer ?
#
loop_
_entity_poly.entity_id
_entity_poly.type
_entity_poly.pdbx_seq_one_letter_code
_entity_poly.pdbx_strand_id
1 'polypeptide(L)'
;MERRSGFILSGTIAEKAQKFILRSSEEKAEAILVRSAAGGNSAAFEELVKRYHRRVTALGMSFFRNIADTEDFVQDVFIKAYTKLRDFRGESRFSTWLFRIAYTTAVNAIKRRKEYLPLADE
;
A
#
# COMPACT_ATOMS: atom_id res chain seq x y z
N MET A 1 -29.35 -31.42 16.21
CA MET A 1 -29.67 -30.07 16.34
C MET A 1 -28.58 -29.29 16.93
N GLU A 2 -28.11 -29.71 18.06
CA GLU A 2 -27.01 -29.10 18.62
C GLU A 2 -25.84 -29.06 17.68
N ARG A 3 -25.67 -30.13 16.95
CA ARG A 3 -24.66 -30.25 16.01
C ARG A 3 -24.75 -29.17 14.99
N ARG A 4 -25.92 -28.79 14.56
CA ARG A 4 -26.11 -27.81 13.58
C ARG A 4 -25.72 -26.44 14.10
N SER A 5 -26.07 -26.14 15.33
CA SER A 5 -25.74 -24.92 15.94
C SER A 5 -24.23 -24.84 16.07
N GLY A 6 -23.65 -25.93 16.59
CA GLY A 6 -22.23 -26.00 16.73
C GLY A 6 -21.53 -25.88 15.41
N PHE A 7 -22.11 -26.45 14.40
CA PHE A 7 -21.51 -26.40 13.08
C PHE A 7 -21.47 -24.96 12.58
N ILE A 8 -22.51 -24.19 12.79
CA ILE A 8 -22.53 -22.81 12.36
C ILE A 8 -21.49 -22.00 13.09
N LEU A 9 -21.38 -22.16 14.40
CA LEU A 9 -20.39 -21.46 15.18
C LEU A 9 -19.00 -21.92 14.79
N SER A 10 -18.83 -23.21 14.62
CA SER A 10 -17.57 -23.77 14.24
C SER A 10 -17.18 -23.27 12.88
N GLY A 11 -18.12 -23.17 11.95
CA GLY A 11 -17.87 -22.68 10.64
C GLY A 11 -17.34 -21.26 10.70
N THR A 12 -17.94 -20.44 11.52
CA THR A 12 -17.50 -19.07 11.67
C THR A 12 -16.10 -18.99 12.24
N ILE A 13 -15.83 -19.78 13.26
CA ILE A 13 -14.51 -19.81 13.86
C ILE A 13 -13.49 -20.36 12.88
N ALA A 14 -13.84 -21.43 12.21
CA ALA A 14 -12.95 -22.04 11.23
C ALA A 14 -12.64 -21.07 10.10
N GLU A 15 -13.64 -20.33 9.64
CA GLU A 15 -13.44 -19.37 8.58
C GLU A 15 -12.51 -18.25 9.02
N LYS A 16 -12.69 -17.78 10.23
CA LYS A 16 -11.82 -16.73 10.75
C LYS A 16 -10.41 -17.23 10.93
N ALA A 17 -10.27 -18.44 11.42
CA ALA A 17 -8.96 -19.05 11.60
C ALA A 17 -8.29 -19.24 10.25
N GLN A 18 -9.04 -19.68 9.25
CA GLN A 18 -8.50 -19.89 7.94
C GLN A 18 -8.07 -18.57 7.29
N LYS A 19 -8.87 -17.53 7.46
CA LYS A 19 -8.52 -16.22 6.95
C LYS A 19 -7.26 -15.69 7.62
N PHE A 20 -7.14 -15.95 8.92
CA PHE A 20 -5.96 -15.53 9.66
C PHE A 20 -4.72 -16.25 9.15
N ILE A 21 -4.83 -17.57 8.95
CA ILE A 21 -3.72 -18.37 8.44
C ILE A 21 -3.32 -17.92 7.04
N LEU A 22 -4.30 -17.69 6.16
CA LEU A 22 -4.02 -17.25 4.81
C LEU A 22 -3.35 -15.89 4.78
N ARG A 23 -3.85 -14.97 5.61
CA ARG A 23 -3.27 -13.66 5.69
C ARG A 23 -1.83 -13.71 6.18
N SER A 24 -1.58 -14.54 7.17
CA SER A 24 -0.25 -14.71 7.72
C SER A 24 0.71 -15.29 6.66
N SER A 25 0.23 -16.24 5.87
CA SER A 25 1.01 -16.82 4.80
C SER A 25 1.33 -15.80 3.73
N GLU A 26 0.35 -14.99 3.37
CA GLU A 26 0.53 -13.96 2.37
C GLU A 26 1.50 -12.89 2.85
N GLU A 27 1.42 -12.55 4.12
CA GLU A 27 2.32 -11.57 4.70
C GLU A 27 3.76 -12.08 4.70
N LYS A 28 3.93 -13.37 4.98
CA LYS A 28 5.26 -13.98 4.96
C LYS A 28 5.82 -14.00 3.55
N ALA A 29 4.98 -14.36 2.58
CA ALA A 29 5.38 -14.40 1.19
C ALA A 29 5.77 -13.00 0.71
N GLU A 30 5.00 -12.00 1.13
CA GLU A 30 5.29 -10.64 0.75
C GLU A 30 6.57 -10.15 1.40
N ALA A 31 6.83 -10.56 2.64
CA ALA A 31 8.05 -10.16 3.33
C ALA A 31 9.28 -10.69 2.58
N ILE A 32 9.19 -11.88 2.01
CA ILE A 32 10.27 -12.45 1.22
C ILE A 32 10.47 -11.62 -0.05
N LEU A 33 9.37 -11.26 -0.69
CA LEU A 33 9.39 -10.44 -1.89
C LEU A 33 10.02 -9.08 -1.61
N VAL A 34 9.65 -8.47 -0.50
CA VAL A 34 10.17 -7.17 -0.08
C VAL A 34 11.67 -7.25 0.16
N ARG A 35 12.11 -8.31 0.84
CA ARG A 35 13.53 -8.49 1.12
C ARG A 35 14.31 -8.64 -0.17
N SER A 36 13.76 -9.40 -1.12
CA SER A 36 14.41 -9.60 -2.41
C SER A 36 14.51 -8.27 -3.17
N ALA A 37 13.45 -7.50 -3.16
CA ALA A 37 13.42 -6.19 -3.83
C ALA A 37 14.42 -5.23 -3.18
N ALA A 38 14.49 -5.23 -1.85
CA ALA A 38 15.42 -4.37 -1.12
C ALA A 38 16.87 -4.74 -1.44
N GLY A 39 17.11 -6.00 -1.77
CA GLY A 39 18.43 -6.47 -2.15
C GLY A 39 18.80 -6.19 -3.59
N GLY A 40 17.93 -5.54 -4.34
CA GLY A 40 18.22 -5.15 -5.71
C GLY A 40 17.49 -5.92 -6.79
N ASN A 41 16.59 -6.82 -6.42
CA ASN A 41 15.83 -7.58 -7.41
C ASN A 41 14.70 -6.72 -7.97
N SER A 42 14.91 -6.18 -9.16
CA SER A 42 13.93 -5.27 -9.77
C SER A 42 12.63 -5.99 -10.13
N ALA A 43 12.70 -7.26 -10.47
CA ALA A 43 11.49 -8.02 -10.79
C ALA A 43 10.61 -8.16 -9.55
N ALA A 44 11.24 -8.33 -8.38
CA ALA A 44 10.51 -8.40 -7.12
C ALA A 44 9.83 -7.07 -6.83
N PHE A 45 10.52 -5.97 -7.09
CA PHE A 45 9.93 -4.66 -6.89
C PHE A 45 8.76 -4.43 -7.84
N GLU A 46 8.90 -4.85 -9.08
CA GLU A 46 7.82 -4.75 -10.06
C GLU A 46 6.58 -5.48 -9.58
N GLU A 47 6.78 -6.62 -8.97
CA GLU A 47 5.68 -7.40 -8.45
C GLU A 47 4.97 -6.64 -7.32
N LEU A 48 5.73 -5.96 -6.47
CA LEU A 48 5.16 -5.15 -5.41
C LEU A 48 4.37 -3.98 -5.99
N VAL A 49 4.90 -3.36 -7.04
CA VAL A 49 4.19 -2.27 -7.72
C VAL A 49 2.85 -2.76 -8.23
N LYS A 50 2.83 -3.93 -8.88
CA LYS A 50 1.59 -4.49 -9.41
C LYS A 50 0.56 -4.73 -8.32
N ARG A 51 1.02 -5.16 -7.15
CA ARG A 51 0.12 -5.44 -6.04
C ARG A 51 -0.56 -4.19 -5.49
N TYR A 52 0.17 -3.09 -5.48
CA TYR A 52 -0.30 -1.88 -4.81
C TYR A 52 -0.70 -0.74 -5.72
N HIS A 53 -0.43 -0.87 -7.02
CA HIS A 53 -0.69 0.20 -7.97
C HIS A 53 -2.13 0.71 -7.92
N ARG A 54 -3.08 -0.21 -7.89
CA ARG A 54 -4.49 0.17 -7.89
C ARG A 54 -4.86 0.99 -6.65
N ARG A 55 -4.40 0.55 -5.49
CA ARG A 55 -4.75 1.24 -4.25
C ARG A 55 -4.06 2.59 -4.13
N VAL A 56 -2.82 2.67 -4.60
CA VAL A 56 -2.11 3.95 -4.60
C VAL A 56 -2.80 4.91 -5.55
N THR A 57 -3.24 4.41 -6.72
CA THR A 57 -3.97 5.22 -7.68
C THR A 57 -5.28 5.74 -7.07
N ALA A 58 -6.01 4.87 -6.37
CA ALA A 58 -7.26 5.27 -5.74
C ALA A 58 -7.02 6.38 -4.71
N LEU A 59 -5.93 6.26 -3.96
CA LEU A 59 -5.59 7.30 -3.00
C LEU A 59 -5.30 8.61 -3.73
N GLY A 60 -4.55 8.56 -4.81
CA GLY A 60 -4.23 9.75 -5.59
C GLY A 60 -5.47 10.43 -6.14
N MET A 61 -6.40 9.63 -6.66
CA MET A 61 -7.64 10.19 -7.20
C MET A 61 -8.44 10.91 -6.12
N SER A 62 -8.39 10.40 -4.89
CA SER A 62 -9.14 11.04 -3.81
C SER A 62 -8.53 12.39 -3.43
N PHE A 63 -7.21 12.56 -3.63
CA PHE A 63 -6.54 13.83 -3.33
C PHE A 63 -6.59 14.80 -4.50
N PHE A 64 -6.33 14.31 -5.70
CA PHE A 64 -6.12 15.22 -6.84
C PHE A 64 -7.31 15.33 -7.79
N ARG A 65 -8.15 14.30 -7.82
CA ARG A 65 -9.38 14.30 -8.61
C ARG A 65 -9.20 14.49 -10.12
N ASN A 66 -8.03 14.25 -10.62
CA ASN A 66 -7.79 14.23 -12.06
C ASN A 66 -6.70 13.22 -12.36
N ILE A 67 -6.73 12.71 -13.58
CA ILE A 67 -5.85 11.61 -13.98
C ILE A 67 -4.39 12.03 -14.07
N ALA A 68 -4.13 13.18 -14.65
CA ALA A 68 -2.76 13.62 -14.88
C ALA A 68 -1.99 13.78 -13.58
N ASP A 69 -2.56 14.48 -12.61
CA ASP A 69 -1.90 14.66 -11.33
C ASP A 69 -1.79 13.37 -10.57
N THR A 70 -2.79 12.50 -10.72
CA THR A 70 -2.77 11.21 -10.04
C THR A 70 -1.66 10.32 -10.58
N GLU A 71 -1.46 10.33 -11.90
CA GLU A 71 -0.40 9.53 -12.51
C GLU A 71 0.97 10.00 -12.05
N ASP A 72 1.17 11.30 -11.99
CA ASP A 72 2.42 11.86 -11.49
C ASP A 72 2.65 11.47 -10.04
N PHE A 73 1.60 11.52 -9.25
CA PHE A 73 1.64 11.12 -7.84
C PHE A 73 2.03 9.65 -7.69
N VAL A 74 1.38 8.77 -8.45
CA VAL A 74 1.64 7.34 -8.36
C VAL A 74 3.10 7.04 -8.71
N GLN A 75 3.59 7.66 -9.76
CA GLN A 75 4.97 7.49 -10.17
C GLN A 75 5.92 7.95 -9.07
N ASP A 76 5.64 9.12 -8.50
CA ASP A 76 6.45 9.69 -7.44
C ASP A 76 6.50 8.78 -6.21
N VAL A 77 5.36 8.22 -5.82
CA VAL A 77 5.28 7.33 -4.69
C VAL A 77 6.18 6.10 -4.89
N PHE A 78 6.09 5.48 -6.07
CA PHE A 78 6.87 4.27 -6.29
C PHE A 78 8.36 4.56 -6.49
N ILE A 79 8.70 5.71 -7.01
CA ILE A 79 10.11 6.11 -7.10
C ILE A 79 10.67 6.30 -5.68
N LYS A 80 9.91 6.97 -4.81
CA LYS A 80 10.34 7.16 -3.43
C LYS A 80 10.44 5.84 -2.69
N ALA A 81 9.46 4.95 -2.92
CA ALA A 81 9.48 3.63 -2.31
C ALA A 81 10.73 2.87 -2.75
N TYR A 82 11.03 2.91 -4.02
CA TYR A 82 12.19 2.20 -4.57
C TYR A 82 13.49 2.71 -3.95
N THR A 83 13.65 4.02 -3.85
CA THR A 83 14.87 4.59 -3.29
C THR A 83 15.02 4.33 -1.80
N LYS A 84 13.92 4.26 -1.07
CA LYS A 84 13.96 4.07 0.38
C LYS A 84 13.86 2.63 0.82
N LEU A 85 13.63 1.72 -0.12
CA LEU A 85 13.36 0.34 0.23
C LEU A 85 14.50 -0.35 0.94
N ARG A 86 15.72 -0.01 0.59
CA ARG A 86 16.87 -0.64 1.24
C ARG A 86 16.95 -0.28 2.72
N ASP A 87 16.31 0.81 3.13
CA ASP A 87 16.31 1.22 4.52
C ASP A 87 15.10 0.68 5.29
N PHE A 88 14.21 0.00 4.60
CA PHE A 88 13.03 -0.58 5.23
C PHE A 88 13.45 -1.82 6.02
N ARG A 89 13.20 -1.81 7.32
CA ARG A 89 13.66 -2.88 8.20
C ARG A 89 12.60 -3.89 8.59
N GLY A 90 11.42 -3.78 8.00
CA GLY A 90 10.36 -4.73 8.32
C GLY A 90 9.70 -4.48 9.66
N GLU A 91 9.83 -3.28 10.19
CA GLU A 91 9.21 -2.95 11.47
C GLU A 91 7.70 -2.79 11.36
N SER A 92 7.19 -2.66 10.15
CA SER A 92 5.76 -2.63 9.90
C SER A 92 5.52 -3.47 8.66
N ARG A 93 4.26 -3.66 8.32
CA ARG A 93 3.94 -4.31 7.06
C ARG A 93 4.38 -3.39 5.94
N PHE A 94 4.73 -3.99 4.81
CA PHE A 94 5.13 -3.21 3.65
C PHE A 94 4.02 -2.24 3.24
N SER A 95 2.77 -2.68 3.28
CA SER A 95 1.65 -1.82 2.91
C SER A 95 1.56 -0.59 3.80
N THR A 96 1.75 -0.76 5.10
CA THR A 96 1.71 0.36 6.03
C THR A 96 2.82 1.37 5.71
N TRP A 97 4.00 0.86 5.45
CA TRP A 97 5.15 1.68 5.12
C TRP A 97 4.92 2.43 3.80
N LEU A 98 4.43 1.70 2.80
CA LEU A 98 4.19 2.29 1.48
C LEU A 98 3.13 3.39 1.54
N PHE A 99 2.03 3.12 2.24
CA PHE A 99 0.96 4.12 2.30
C PHE A 99 1.33 5.32 3.16
N ARG A 100 2.27 5.16 4.08
CA ARG A 100 2.79 6.30 4.81
C ARG A 100 3.56 7.21 3.85
N ILE A 101 4.36 6.61 2.97
CA ILE A 101 5.06 7.37 1.93
C ILE A 101 4.05 8.04 1.00
N ALA A 102 3.03 7.30 0.59
CA ALA A 102 2.02 7.82 -0.32
C ALA A 102 1.27 9.01 0.28
N TYR A 103 0.85 8.86 1.53
CA TYR A 103 0.08 9.90 2.18
C TYR A 103 0.92 11.18 2.33
N THR A 104 2.16 11.03 2.78
CA THR A 104 3.06 12.16 2.92
C THR A 104 3.32 12.83 1.58
N THR A 105 3.48 12.03 0.53
CA THR A 105 3.71 12.56 -0.81
C THR A 105 2.50 13.38 -1.26
N ALA A 106 1.29 12.87 -1.02
CA ALA A 106 0.08 13.58 -1.43
C ALA A 106 -0.07 14.90 -0.67
N VAL A 107 0.13 14.86 0.64
CA VAL A 107 -0.02 16.05 1.46
C VAL A 107 0.99 17.11 1.05
N ASN A 108 2.24 16.71 0.81
CA ASN A 108 3.27 17.66 0.40
C ASN A 108 2.98 18.24 -0.99
N ALA A 109 2.44 17.43 -1.89
CA ALA A 109 2.09 17.91 -3.22
C ALA A 109 1.00 18.96 -3.15
N ILE A 110 0.01 18.75 -2.28
CA ILE A 110 -1.08 19.70 -2.12
C ILE A 110 -0.58 20.99 -1.48
N LYS A 111 0.32 20.89 -0.50
CA LYS A 111 0.90 22.06 0.11
C LYS A 111 1.68 22.89 -0.89
N ARG A 112 2.48 22.24 -1.73
CA ARG A 112 3.25 22.95 -2.75
C ARG A 112 2.31 23.63 -3.73
N ARG A 113 1.22 22.98 -4.10
CA ARG A 113 0.26 23.57 -5.01
C ARG A 113 -0.35 24.83 -4.42
N LYS A 114 -0.66 24.81 -3.14
CA LYS A 114 -1.20 25.99 -2.47
C LYS A 114 -0.20 27.14 -2.44
N GLU A 115 1.06 26.83 -2.26
CA GLU A 115 2.10 27.84 -2.21
C GLU A 115 2.29 28.50 -3.56
N TYR A 116 2.04 27.75 -4.64
CA TYR A 116 2.21 28.28 -5.98
C TYR A 116 0.98 29.03 -6.49
N LEU A 117 -0.16 28.86 -5.83
CA LEU A 117 -1.34 29.57 -6.28
C LEU A 117 -1.17 31.06 -6.00
N PRO A 118 -1.50 31.90 -6.97
CA PRO A 118 -1.33 33.33 -6.78
C PRO A 118 -2.25 33.86 -5.70
N LEU A 119 -1.75 34.82 -4.98
CA LEU A 119 -2.56 35.45 -3.97
C LEU A 119 -3.68 36.28 -4.57
N ALA A 120 -3.58 36.48 -5.86
CA ALA A 120 -4.61 37.22 -6.55
C ALA A 120 -5.97 36.54 -6.40
N ASP A 121 -5.93 35.31 -5.99
CA ASP A 121 -7.16 34.58 -5.82
C ASP A 121 -7.96 35.16 -4.68
N GLU A 122 -7.33 35.93 -3.90
CA GLU A 122 -8.05 36.63 -2.84
C GLU A 122 -8.91 37.67 -3.45
#